data_f5d179ccc99cf250d5a0742e9358d977
#
_entry.id   f5d179ccc99cf250d5a0742e9358d977
#
_cell.length_a   1.000
_cell.length_b   1.000
_cell.length_c   1.000
_cell.angle_alpha   90.00
_cell.angle_beta   90.00
_cell.angle_gamma   90.00
#
_symmetry.space_group_name_H-M   'P 1'
#
loop_
_entity.id
_entity.type
_entity.pdbx_description
1 polymer ?
#
loop_
_entity_poly.entity_id
_entity_poly.type
_entity_poly.pdbx_seq_one_letter_code
_entity_poly.pdbx_strand_id
1 'polypeptide(L)'
;SVELADYGVEIPIDSCQKGDIIIFAGSNAQKRPVGHAGIVISDVNEPLKFIHSATSNKRGIVITAFDAFDYYKTRFVKVIRVLNPLELGSEKP
;
A
#
# COMPACT_ATOMS: atom_id res chain seq x y z
N SER A 1 5.88 7.03 4.36
CA SER A 1 5.78 5.98 3.39
C SER A 1 7.08 5.63 2.73
N VAL A 2 7.92 6.63 2.49
CA VAL A 2 9.21 6.33 1.88
C VAL A 2 10.03 5.44 2.79
N GLU A 3 10.00 5.73 4.08
CA GLU A 3 10.73 4.91 5.01
C GLU A 3 10.21 3.49 5.07
N LEU A 4 8.91 3.33 5.01
CA LEU A 4 8.33 2.00 5.03
C LEU A 4 8.80 1.19 3.84
N ALA A 5 8.96 1.81 2.71
CA ALA A 5 9.38 1.10 1.51
C ALA A 5 10.78 0.50 1.67
N ASP A 6 11.56 1.00 2.64
CA ASP A 6 12.90 0.48 2.87
C ASP A 6 12.93 -0.66 3.86
N TYR A 7 11.81 -1.00 4.49
CA TYR A 7 11.81 -2.02 5.53
C TYR A 7 11.23 -3.34 5.11
N GLY A 8 11.01 -3.55 3.85
CA GLY A 8 10.40 -4.79 3.42
C GLY A 8 10.95 -5.28 2.11
N VAL A 9 10.41 -6.41 1.70
CA VAL A 9 10.78 -7.03 0.44
C VAL A 9 9.69 -6.72 -0.56
N GLU A 10 10.06 -6.34 -1.76
CA GLU A 10 9.08 -6.07 -2.80
C GLU A 10 8.44 -7.38 -3.24
N ILE A 11 7.12 -7.38 -3.36
CA ILE A 11 6.34 -8.55 -3.71
C ILE A 11 5.62 -8.27 -5.02
N PRO A 12 5.59 -9.18 -5.96
CA PRO A 12 4.79 -8.98 -7.18
C PRO A 12 3.32 -8.77 -6.80
N ILE A 13 2.64 -7.88 -7.50
CA ILE A 13 1.28 -7.56 -7.17
C ILE A 13 0.38 -8.79 -7.22
N ASP A 14 0.70 -9.75 -8.06
CA ASP A 14 -0.10 -10.97 -8.16
C ASP A 14 0.06 -11.88 -6.97
N SER A 15 1.07 -11.64 -6.14
CA SER A 15 1.36 -12.49 -5.00
C SER A 15 1.07 -11.82 -3.67
N CYS A 16 0.52 -10.62 -3.68
CA CYS A 16 0.29 -9.91 -2.44
C CYS A 16 -0.85 -10.54 -1.65
N GLN A 17 -0.80 -10.34 -0.35
CA GLN A 17 -1.78 -10.93 0.55
C GLN A 17 -2.03 -10.01 1.72
N LYS A 18 -2.97 -10.37 2.57
CA LYS A 18 -3.32 -9.56 3.72
C LYS A 18 -2.10 -9.13 4.50
N GLY A 19 -2.06 -7.88 4.85
CA GLY A 19 -0.96 -7.33 5.64
C GLY A 19 0.16 -6.73 4.82
N ASP A 20 0.21 -6.99 3.53
CA ASP A 20 1.23 -6.36 2.69
C ASP A 20 0.87 -4.89 2.51
N ILE A 21 1.87 -4.07 2.21
CA ILE A 21 1.68 -2.65 2.03
C ILE A 21 1.78 -2.31 0.55
N ILE A 22 0.74 -1.67 0.04
CA ILE A 22 0.71 -1.27 -1.36
C ILE A 22 1.01 0.22 -1.43
N ILE A 23 1.90 0.60 -2.33
CA ILE A 23 2.41 1.97 -2.40
C ILE A 23 2.09 2.58 -3.75
N PHE A 24 1.63 3.82 -3.73
CA PHE A 24 1.25 4.55 -4.92
C PHE A 24 2.02 5.87 -5.01
N ALA A 25 2.20 6.33 -6.22
CA ALA A 25 2.77 7.65 -6.44
C ALA A 25 1.74 8.71 -6.08
N GLY A 26 2.21 9.87 -5.68
CA GLY A 26 1.31 10.96 -5.38
C GLY A 26 0.77 11.59 -6.65
N SER A 27 -0.17 12.53 -6.49
CA SER A 27 -0.76 13.20 -7.64
C SER A 27 0.29 13.98 -8.40
N ASN A 28 1.33 14.43 -7.72
CA ASN A 28 2.43 15.11 -8.40
C ASN A 28 3.65 14.20 -8.30
N ALA A 29 3.68 13.20 -9.15
CA ALA A 29 4.69 12.17 -9.07
C ALA A 29 6.10 12.68 -9.30
N GLN A 30 6.25 13.78 -9.97
CA GLN A 30 7.57 14.33 -10.20
C GLN A 30 8.19 14.83 -8.91
N LYS A 31 7.40 15.36 -8.02
CA LYS A 31 7.91 15.86 -6.75
C LYS A 31 7.81 14.82 -5.65
N ARG A 32 6.84 13.93 -5.74
CA ARG A 32 6.61 12.95 -4.71
C ARG A 32 6.41 11.59 -5.32
N PRO A 33 7.51 10.89 -5.57
CA PRO A 33 7.40 9.57 -6.17
C PRO A 33 6.61 8.58 -5.33
N VAL A 34 6.62 8.75 -4.00
CA VAL A 34 5.81 7.89 -3.13
C VAL A 34 4.89 8.81 -2.34
N GLY A 35 3.61 8.79 -2.66
CA GLY A 35 2.70 9.73 -2.03
C GLY A 35 1.53 9.13 -1.28
N HIS A 36 1.32 7.82 -1.37
CA HIS A 36 0.16 7.22 -0.76
C HIS A 36 0.41 5.74 -0.52
N ALA A 37 -0.13 5.22 0.55
CA ALA A 37 0.04 3.82 0.88
C ALA A 37 -1.24 3.26 1.46
N GLY A 38 -1.43 1.96 1.30
CA GLY A 38 -2.54 1.25 1.89
C GLY A 38 -2.09 -0.10 2.37
N ILE A 39 -2.98 -0.81 3.05
CA ILE A 39 -2.69 -2.14 3.55
C ILE A 39 -3.61 -3.10 2.81
N VAL A 40 -3.03 -4.13 2.22
CA VAL A 40 -3.80 -5.13 1.50
C VAL A 40 -4.64 -5.92 2.49
N ILE A 41 -5.90 -6.11 2.18
CA ILE A 41 -6.80 -6.86 3.06
C ILE A 41 -7.37 -8.10 2.38
N SER A 42 -6.98 -8.37 1.15
CA SER A 42 -7.44 -9.55 0.42
C SER A 42 -6.36 -10.62 0.40
N ASP A 43 -6.77 -11.84 0.16
CA ASP A 43 -5.82 -12.95 0.05
C ASP A 43 -5.35 -13.09 -1.38
N VAL A 44 -4.34 -13.93 -1.56
CA VAL A 44 -3.66 -14.02 -2.84
C VAL A 44 -4.56 -14.46 -3.98
N ASN A 45 -5.59 -15.25 -3.70
CA ASN A 45 -6.49 -15.72 -4.75
C ASN A 45 -7.77 -14.90 -4.87
N GLU A 46 -7.80 -13.74 -4.25
CA GLU A 46 -8.97 -12.89 -4.28
C GLU A 46 -8.68 -11.60 -5.01
N PRO A 47 -9.70 -10.92 -5.52
CA PRO A 47 -9.47 -9.61 -6.11
C PRO A 47 -8.79 -8.69 -5.11
N LEU A 48 -7.80 -7.97 -5.56
CA LEU A 48 -7.00 -7.12 -4.68
C LEU A 48 -7.82 -5.98 -4.11
N LYS A 49 -7.84 -5.88 -2.78
CA LYS A 49 -8.46 -4.78 -2.08
C LYS A 49 -7.52 -4.27 -1.03
N PHE A 50 -7.58 -3.00 -0.75
CA PHE A 50 -6.73 -2.41 0.27
C PHE A 50 -7.47 -1.35 1.05
N ILE A 51 -7.05 -1.17 2.31
CA ILE A 51 -7.62 -0.16 3.17
C ILE A 51 -6.64 0.99 3.24
N HIS A 52 -7.13 2.20 3.18
CA HIS A 52 -6.27 3.37 3.16
C HIS A 52 -7.04 4.60 3.57
N SER A 53 -6.32 5.70 3.73
CA SER A 53 -6.94 6.96 4.11
C SER A 53 -7.22 7.76 2.85
N ALA A 54 -8.50 7.99 2.57
CA ALA A 54 -8.92 8.76 1.42
C ALA A 54 -9.24 10.17 1.87
N THR A 55 -8.39 11.11 1.53
CA THR A 55 -8.57 12.47 2.00
C THR A 55 -9.34 13.35 1.04
N SER A 56 -9.36 12.97 -0.21
CA SER A 56 -9.92 13.87 -1.22
C SER A 56 -11.41 14.13 -1.01
N ASN A 57 -12.14 13.18 -0.49
CA ASN A 57 -13.56 13.37 -0.26
C ASN A 57 -13.90 13.44 1.21
N LYS A 58 -12.90 13.64 2.04
CA LYS A 58 -13.10 13.73 3.49
C LYS A 58 -13.73 12.48 4.05
N ARG A 59 -13.46 11.36 3.43
CA ARG A 59 -14.05 10.12 3.88
C ARG A 59 -13.30 9.43 4.99
N GLY A 60 -12.05 9.75 5.19
CA GLY A 60 -11.24 9.07 6.18
C GLY A 60 -10.80 7.71 5.67
N ILE A 61 -10.97 6.66 6.49
CA ILE A 61 -10.48 5.34 6.15
C ILE A 61 -11.50 4.62 5.28
N VAL A 62 -11.06 4.11 4.14
CA VAL A 62 -11.94 3.41 3.20
C VAL A 62 -11.26 2.16 2.67
N ILE A 63 -12.06 1.26 2.13
CA ILE A 63 -11.57 0.05 1.47
C ILE A 63 -11.84 0.22 -0.01
N THR A 64 -10.83 0.01 -0.82
CA THR A 64 -10.91 0.20 -2.27
C THR A 64 -10.44 -1.04 -3.00
N ALA A 65 -11.16 -1.43 -4.04
CA ALA A 65 -10.72 -2.49 -4.93
C ALA A 65 -9.73 -1.89 -5.92
N PHE A 66 -8.58 -2.54 -6.08
CA PHE A 66 -7.51 -2.01 -6.93
C PHE A 66 -7.98 -1.77 -8.36
N ASP A 67 -8.81 -2.69 -8.87
CA ASP A 67 -9.26 -2.60 -10.25
C ASP A 67 -10.48 -1.70 -10.45
N ALA A 68 -11.00 -1.11 -9.38
CA ALA A 68 -12.21 -0.31 -9.50
C ALA A 68 -11.97 1.02 -10.20
N PHE A 69 -10.75 1.54 -10.11
CA PHE A 69 -10.43 2.83 -10.70
C PHE A 69 -9.07 2.81 -11.35
N ASP A 70 -8.98 3.41 -12.53
CA ASP A 70 -7.69 3.54 -13.19
C ASP A 70 -6.73 4.40 -12.38
N TYR A 71 -7.27 5.27 -11.55
CA TYR A 71 -6.45 6.14 -10.72
C TYR A 71 -5.39 5.36 -9.96
N TYR A 72 -5.77 4.25 -9.34
CA TYR A 72 -4.81 3.46 -8.55
C TYR A 72 -3.89 2.64 -9.44
N LYS A 73 -4.42 2.10 -10.53
CA LYS A 73 -3.59 1.30 -11.41
C LYS A 73 -2.48 2.12 -12.06
N THR A 74 -2.79 3.34 -12.42
CA THR A 74 -1.78 4.18 -13.08
C THR A 74 -0.76 4.74 -12.12
N ARG A 75 -1.09 4.80 -10.83
CA ARG A 75 -0.17 5.32 -9.83
C ARG A 75 0.51 4.26 -9.00
N PHE A 76 0.26 3.02 -9.30
CA PHE A 76 0.86 1.93 -8.54
C PHE A 76 2.38 1.95 -8.64
N VAL A 77 3.06 1.82 -7.51
CA VAL A 77 4.52 1.77 -7.47
C VAL A 77 4.98 0.36 -7.15
N LYS A 78 4.60 -0.17 -5.99
CA LYS A 78 5.01 -1.50 -5.59
C LYS A 78 4.24 -1.97 -4.37
N VAL A 79 4.35 -3.26 -4.10
CA VAL A 79 3.84 -3.84 -2.86
C VAL A 79 5.04 -4.34 -2.09
N ILE A 80 5.08 -4.10 -0.79
CA ILE A 80 6.17 -4.61 0.03
C ILE A 80 5.60 -5.44 1.17
N ARG A 81 6.38 -6.43 1.58
CA ARG A 81 6.03 -7.27 2.73
C ARG A 81 7.05 -7.03 3.82
N VAL A 82 6.57 -6.60 4.97
CA VAL A 82 7.44 -6.35 6.10
C VAL A 82 7.81 -7.70 6.68
N LEU A 83 9.09 -8.01 6.70
CA LEU A 83 9.54 -9.34 7.06
C LEU A 83 9.38 -9.64 8.53
N ASN A 84 9.47 -8.66 9.37
CA ASN A 84 9.37 -8.91 10.81
C ASN A 84 8.65 -7.76 11.48
N PRO A 85 7.31 -7.69 11.33
CA PRO A 85 6.55 -6.58 11.90
C PRO A 85 6.70 -6.47 13.41
N LEU A 86 6.85 -7.61 14.10
CA LEU A 86 7.02 -7.56 15.54
C LEU A 86 8.32 -6.90 15.92
N GLU A 87 9.34 -7.13 15.16
CA GLU A 87 10.61 -6.52 15.44
C GLU A 87 10.55 -5.02 15.24
N LEU A 88 9.84 -4.58 14.21
CA LEU A 88 9.68 -3.16 14.02
C LEU A 88 8.93 -2.54 15.18
N GLY A 89 7.90 -3.23 15.67
CA GLY A 89 7.12 -2.69 16.77
C GLY A 89 7.85 -2.74 18.09
N SER A 90 8.74 -3.67 18.26
CA SER A 90 9.41 -3.84 19.56
C SER A 90 10.68 -3.04 19.66
N GLU A 91 11.05 -2.33 18.63
CA GLU A 91 12.21 -1.53 18.74
C GLU A 91 12.14 -0.58 19.78
N LYS A 92 11.05 -0.09 20.13
CA LYS A 92 10.97 0.80 21.12
C LYS A 92 10.74 0.15 22.28
N PRO A 93 11.22 0.47 23.18
CA PRO A 93 11.03 -0.10 24.47
C PRO A 93 9.73 0.19 25.02
#